data_74fb5200198010f0fb66175c88b00044
#
_entry.id   74fb5200198010f0fb66175c88b00044
#
_cell.length_a   1.000
_cell.length_b   1.000
_cell.length_c   1.000
_cell.angle_alpha   90.00
_cell.angle_beta   90.00
_cell.angle_gamma   90.00
#
_symmetry.space_group_name_H-M   'P 1'
#
loop_
_entity.id
_entity.type
_entity.pdbx_description
1 polymer ?
#
loop_
_entity_poly.entity_id
_entity_poly.type
_entity_poly.pdbx_seq_one_letter_code
_entity_poly.pdbx_strand_id
1 'polypeptide(L)'
;MLKYWAMSFYDQLKFDAQGLIPAIIQEAASGRVVMMAWMNRASLESTVRTGKTHFWSRSRQKFWMKGEESGNTQTVKQIAFDCDGDCLLIQVEQNGPACHEGYKSCFFRAVEENGESFKTTEPQLKTPEELYGKKK
;
A
#
# COMPACT_ATOMS: atom_id res chain seq x y z
N MET A 1 15.76 32.20 -5.58
CA MET A 1 15.26 31.67 -5.79
C MET A 1 14.76 30.81 -5.96
N LEU A 2 14.44 30.43 -6.27
CA LEU A 2 13.76 29.81 -6.37
C LEU A 2 13.44 28.65 -6.55
N LYS A 3 13.00 28.12 -6.05
CA LYS A 3 12.60 27.01 -5.88
C LYS A 3 11.45 26.64 -6.55
N TYR A 4 10.68 27.44 -7.03
CA TYR A 4 9.54 27.09 -7.76
C TYR A 4 9.90 26.50 -9.10
N TRP A 5 11.11 26.62 -9.53
CA TRP A 5 11.51 25.84 -10.67
C TRP A 5 12.15 24.53 -10.22
N ALA A 6 12.16 24.28 -8.92
CA ALA A 6 12.58 22.97 -8.46
C ALA A 6 11.63 21.95 -9.02
N MET A 7 12.15 20.79 -9.36
CA MET A 7 11.34 19.73 -9.91
C MET A 7 10.35 19.26 -8.87
N SER A 8 9.13 18.99 -9.31
CA SER A 8 8.15 18.32 -8.50
C SER A 8 8.69 16.93 -8.15
N PHE A 9 8.24 16.36 -7.03
CA PHE A 9 8.69 15.00 -6.70
C PHE A 9 8.26 14.00 -7.79
N TYR A 10 7.17 14.27 -8.50
CA TYR A 10 6.75 13.39 -9.59
C TYR A 10 7.82 13.28 -10.67
N ASP A 11 8.58 14.33 -10.87
CA ASP A 11 9.63 14.34 -11.89
C ASP A 11 10.83 13.50 -11.49
N GLN A 12 10.93 13.17 -10.19
CA GLN A 12 11.98 12.30 -9.69
C GLN A 12 11.61 10.83 -9.81
N LEU A 13 10.37 10.53 -10.10
CA LEU A 13 9.87 9.15 -10.10
C LEU A 13 10.03 8.51 -11.46
N LYS A 14 10.35 7.23 -11.45
CA LYS A 14 10.49 6.42 -12.66
C LYS A 14 9.44 5.34 -12.66
N PHE A 15 8.37 5.60 -13.39
CA PHE A 15 7.33 4.60 -13.57
C PHE A 15 7.81 3.57 -14.60
N ASP A 16 7.34 2.35 -14.48
CA ASP A 16 7.77 1.29 -15.38
C ASP A 16 7.11 1.45 -16.76
N ALA A 17 7.35 0.48 -17.65
CA ALA A 17 6.86 0.56 -19.03
C ALA A 17 5.33 0.59 -19.10
N GLN A 18 4.65 0.10 -18.08
CA GLN A 18 3.19 0.15 -18.00
C GLN A 18 2.68 1.38 -17.27
N GLY A 19 3.58 2.28 -16.86
CA GLY A 19 3.21 3.47 -16.12
C GLY A 19 2.93 3.22 -14.65
N LEU A 20 3.54 2.20 -14.08
CA LEU A 20 3.29 1.79 -12.70
C LEU A 20 4.54 1.93 -11.84
N ILE A 21 4.34 2.16 -10.55
CA ILE A 21 5.40 2.21 -9.56
C ILE A 21 4.91 1.43 -8.34
N PRO A 22 5.76 0.58 -7.74
CA PRO A 22 5.35 -0.14 -6.55
C PRO A 22 5.37 0.78 -5.34
N ALA A 23 4.40 0.59 -4.45
CA ALA A 23 4.29 1.36 -3.22
C ALA A 23 4.29 0.39 -2.05
N ILE A 24 5.30 0.49 -1.20
CA ILE A 24 5.37 -0.26 0.05
C ILE A 24 4.63 0.56 1.08
N ILE A 25 3.66 -0.07 1.77
CA ILE A 25 2.84 0.62 2.76
C ILE A 25 3.28 0.16 4.14
N GLN A 26 3.62 1.12 4.99
CA GLN A 26 4.17 0.88 6.31
C GLN A 26 3.30 1.59 7.34
N GLU A 27 2.94 0.88 8.40
CA GLU A 27 2.20 1.52 9.48
C GLU A 27 3.14 2.46 10.23
N ALA A 28 2.76 3.75 10.32
CA ALA A 28 3.63 4.76 10.89
C ALA A 28 3.94 4.51 12.36
N ALA A 29 2.93 4.06 13.12
CA ALA A 29 3.08 3.90 14.57
C ALA A 29 4.02 2.76 14.94
N SER A 30 3.99 1.65 14.21
CA SER A 30 4.76 0.46 14.56
C SER A 30 5.99 0.24 13.70
N GLY A 31 6.04 0.85 12.53
CA GLY A 31 7.06 0.56 11.54
C GLY A 31 6.81 -0.72 10.76
N ARG A 32 5.67 -1.37 10.99
CA ARG A 32 5.35 -2.63 10.34
C ARG A 32 4.99 -2.40 8.88
N VAL A 33 5.63 -3.12 7.96
CA VAL A 33 5.22 -3.11 6.56
C VAL A 33 3.95 -3.94 6.47
N VAL A 34 2.89 -3.37 5.92
CA VAL A 34 1.58 -4.04 5.93
C VAL A 34 1.12 -4.52 4.57
N MET A 35 1.62 -3.93 3.49
CA MET A 35 1.28 -4.41 2.15
C MET A 35 2.16 -3.75 1.10
N MET A 36 2.08 -4.25 -0.13
CA MET A 36 2.66 -3.59 -1.29
C MET A 36 1.59 -3.64 -2.38
N ALA A 37 1.44 -2.54 -3.10
CA ALA A 37 0.52 -2.51 -4.24
C ALA A 37 1.06 -1.52 -5.27
N TRP A 38 0.44 -1.48 -6.43
CA TRP A 38 0.92 -0.68 -7.54
C TRP A 38 0.13 0.62 -7.63
N MET A 39 0.82 1.68 -8.05
CA MET A 39 0.19 2.96 -8.31
C MET A 39 0.54 3.39 -9.73
N ASN A 40 -0.40 4.03 -10.41
CA ASN A 40 -0.07 4.80 -11.61
C ASN A 40 -0.05 6.27 -11.21
N ARG A 41 0.26 7.14 -12.15
CA ARG A 41 0.36 8.58 -11.86
C ARG A 41 -0.97 9.09 -11.27
N ALA A 42 -2.09 8.69 -11.85
CA ALA A 42 -3.40 9.17 -11.39
C ALA A 42 -3.72 8.73 -9.97
N SER A 43 -3.43 7.46 -9.62
CA SER A 43 -3.70 6.98 -8.27
C SER A 43 -2.77 7.64 -7.25
N LEU A 44 -1.53 7.90 -7.64
CA LEU A 44 -0.61 8.61 -6.76
C LEU A 44 -1.07 10.05 -6.53
N GLU A 45 -1.53 10.72 -7.58
CA GLU A 45 -2.05 12.08 -7.43
C GLU A 45 -3.27 12.11 -6.53
N SER A 46 -4.15 11.12 -6.64
CA SER A 46 -5.31 11.01 -5.74
C SER A 46 -4.88 10.77 -4.31
N THR A 47 -3.84 9.96 -4.11
CA THR A 47 -3.29 9.70 -2.78
C THR A 47 -2.77 10.99 -2.14
N VAL A 48 -2.04 11.78 -2.91
CA VAL A 48 -1.52 13.05 -2.41
C VAL A 48 -2.64 14.03 -2.10
N ARG A 49 -3.61 14.13 -3.00
CA ARG A 49 -4.69 15.10 -2.87
C ARG A 49 -5.63 14.78 -1.71
N THR A 50 -5.98 13.51 -1.54
CA THR A 50 -6.98 13.13 -0.55
C THR A 50 -6.41 12.74 0.80
N GLY A 51 -5.12 12.38 0.84
CA GLY A 51 -4.51 11.83 2.06
C GLY A 51 -4.90 10.40 2.36
N LYS A 52 -5.54 9.72 1.40
CA LYS A 52 -5.90 8.31 1.51
C LYS A 52 -5.26 7.55 0.38
N THR A 53 -4.81 6.32 0.63
CA THR A 53 -4.08 5.57 -0.39
C THR A 53 -5.02 5.10 -1.51
N HIS A 54 -4.58 5.36 -2.73
CA HIS A 54 -5.27 4.92 -3.95
C HIS A 54 -4.28 4.15 -4.78
N PHE A 55 -4.74 3.07 -5.40
CA PHE A 55 -3.87 2.15 -6.11
C PHE A 55 -4.43 1.83 -7.49
N TRP A 56 -3.62 1.16 -8.28
CA TRP A 56 -4.03 0.63 -9.57
C TRP A 56 -3.91 -0.89 -9.54
N SER A 57 -4.99 -1.60 -9.80
CA SER A 57 -4.98 -3.05 -9.85
C SER A 57 -4.56 -3.50 -11.25
N ARG A 58 -3.43 -4.19 -11.33
CA ARG A 58 -2.94 -4.69 -12.62
C ARG A 58 -3.84 -5.78 -13.17
N SER A 59 -4.32 -6.66 -12.30
CA SER A 59 -5.14 -7.78 -12.74
C SER A 59 -6.52 -7.35 -13.19
N ARG A 60 -7.10 -6.36 -12.52
CA ARG A 60 -8.46 -5.90 -12.87
C ARG A 60 -8.46 -4.69 -13.79
N GLN A 61 -7.29 -4.08 -14.02
CA GLN A 61 -7.16 -2.83 -14.79
C GLN A 61 -8.11 -1.78 -14.24
N LYS A 62 -8.00 -1.55 -12.93
CA LYS A 62 -8.96 -0.74 -12.21
C LYS A 62 -8.28 0.09 -11.13
N PHE A 63 -8.72 1.32 -10.99
CA PHE A 63 -8.35 2.25 -9.94
C PHE A 63 -9.15 1.89 -8.67
N TRP A 64 -8.52 1.91 -7.51
CA TRP A 64 -9.25 1.60 -6.27
C TRP A 64 -8.61 2.32 -5.08
N MET A 65 -9.44 2.66 -4.09
CA MET A 65 -8.98 3.25 -2.84
C MET A 65 -8.96 2.16 -1.78
N LYS A 66 -7.86 2.10 -1.02
CA LYS A 66 -7.76 1.12 0.06
C LYS A 66 -8.86 1.38 1.08
N GLY A 67 -9.61 0.34 1.40
CA GLY A 67 -10.68 0.43 2.37
C GLY A 67 -12.03 0.88 1.81
N GLU A 68 -12.14 1.00 0.48
CA GLU A 68 -13.42 1.47 -0.11
C GLU A 68 -14.57 0.51 0.16
N GLU A 69 -14.28 -0.78 0.37
CA GLU A 69 -15.31 -1.77 0.70
C GLU A 69 -15.28 -2.17 2.16
N SER A 70 -14.08 -2.39 2.71
CA SER A 70 -13.95 -2.89 4.07
C SER A 70 -14.04 -1.80 5.13
N GLY A 71 -13.84 -0.55 4.74
CA GLY A 71 -13.76 0.55 5.69
C GLY A 71 -12.38 0.71 6.32
N ASN A 72 -11.44 -0.17 5.99
CA ASN A 72 -10.10 -0.15 6.58
C ASN A 72 -9.18 0.73 5.75
N THR A 73 -9.43 2.03 5.83
CA THR A 73 -8.68 3.02 5.05
C THR A 73 -7.29 3.24 5.63
N GLN A 74 -6.45 3.85 4.82
CA GLN A 74 -5.09 4.22 5.23
C GLN A 74 -4.94 5.72 5.06
N THR A 75 -4.64 6.41 6.17
CA THR A 75 -4.41 7.85 6.13
C THR A 75 -2.91 8.08 5.97
N VAL A 76 -2.53 8.80 4.94
CA VAL A 76 -1.14 9.03 4.60
C VAL A 76 -0.50 9.98 5.61
N LYS A 77 0.66 9.59 6.15
CA LYS A 77 1.45 10.41 7.06
C LYS A 77 2.71 10.92 6.36
N GLN A 78 3.28 10.11 5.47
CA GLN A 78 4.50 10.50 4.77
C GLN A 78 4.62 9.68 3.49
N ILE A 79 5.09 10.30 2.43
CA ILE A 79 5.42 9.61 1.19
C ILE A 79 6.90 9.83 0.94
N ALA A 80 7.64 8.73 0.85
CA ALA A 80 9.06 8.76 0.53
C ALA A 80 9.28 7.95 -0.75
N PHE A 81 10.37 8.20 -1.43
CA PHE A 81 10.75 7.39 -2.58
C PHE A 81 12.23 7.05 -2.46
N ASP A 82 12.62 5.96 -3.10
CA ASP A 82 13.97 5.44 -2.91
C ASP A 82 15.00 6.19 -3.75
N CYS A 83 16.26 5.79 -3.63
CA CYS A 83 17.38 6.56 -4.18
C CYS A 83 17.34 6.69 -5.71
N ASP A 84 16.75 5.73 -6.40
CA ASP A 84 16.64 5.81 -7.86
C ASP A 84 15.21 6.11 -8.33
N GLY A 85 14.30 6.38 -7.39
CA GLY A 85 12.99 6.91 -7.75
C GLY A 85 12.01 5.90 -8.34
N ASP A 86 12.25 4.60 -8.17
CA ASP A 86 11.39 3.58 -8.76
C ASP A 86 10.57 2.80 -7.75
N CYS A 87 10.54 3.24 -6.49
CA CYS A 87 9.74 2.59 -5.45
C CYS A 87 9.32 3.62 -4.43
N LEU A 88 8.08 3.55 -3.99
CA LEU A 88 7.54 4.44 -2.95
C LEU A 88 7.47 3.71 -1.63
N LEU A 89 7.71 4.47 -0.54
CA LEU A 89 7.45 4.00 0.82
C LEU A 89 6.48 5.00 1.43
N ILE A 90 5.26 4.53 1.71
CA ILE A 90 4.21 5.40 2.22
C ILE A 90 3.86 4.98 3.63
N GLN A 91 4.06 5.89 4.58
CA GLN A 91 3.70 5.64 5.96
C GLN A 91 2.27 6.11 6.18
N VAL A 92 1.49 5.26 6.84
CA VAL A 92 0.06 5.49 7.01
C VAL A 92 -0.38 5.19 8.43
N GLU A 93 -1.52 5.77 8.80
CA GLU A 93 -2.31 5.27 9.91
C GLU A 93 -3.26 4.24 9.33
N GLN A 94 -3.09 3.00 9.76
CA GLN A 94 -3.89 1.88 9.27
C GLN A 94 -5.11 1.68 10.15
N ASN A 95 -6.28 1.72 9.55
CA ASN A 95 -7.52 1.48 10.25
C ASN A 95 -7.92 0.02 10.01
N GLY A 96 -7.72 -0.85 11.02
CA GLY A 96 -8.04 -2.27 10.90
C GLY A 96 -7.00 -3.05 10.12
N PRO A 97 -7.33 -4.29 9.73
CA PRO A 97 -6.38 -5.11 8.97
C PRO A 97 -6.14 -4.57 7.57
N ALA A 98 -4.89 -4.62 7.11
CA ALA A 98 -4.56 -4.23 5.75
C ALA A 98 -4.86 -5.36 4.77
N CYS A 99 -4.69 -6.60 5.22
CA CYS A 99 -4.86 -7.78 4.36
C CYS A 99 -6.33 -8.14 4.19
N HIS A 100 -6.74 -8.43 2.95
CA HIS A 100 -8.13 -8.80 2.69
C HIS A 100 -8.52 -10.15 3.35
N GLU A 101 -7.53 -10.91 3.81
CA GLU A 101 -7.79 -12.12 4.57
C GLU A 101 -7.90 -11.86 6.06
N GLY A 102 -7.83 -10.61 6.48
CA GLY A 102 -8.08 -10.23 7.86
C GLY A 102 -6.87 -10.14 8.76
N TYR A 103 -5.68 -10.23 8.20
CA TYR A 103 -4.44 -10.05 8.98
C TYR A 103 -4.04 -8.58 8.95
N LYS A 104 -3.35 -8.15 9.98
CA LYS A 104 -2.86 -6.78 10.03
C LYS A 104 -1.99 -6.47 8.82
N SER A 105 -1.11 -7.38 8.46
CA SER A 105 -0.19 -7.23 7.34
C SER A 105 -0.44 -8.34 6.35
N CYS A 106 -0.28 -8.03 5.06
CA CYS A 106 -0.28 -9.05 4.02
C CYS A 106 0.90 -10.01 4.17
N PHE A 107 1.92 -9.59 4.90
CA PHE A 107 3.14 -10.38 5.10
C PHE A 107 3.06 -11.16 6.41
N PHE A 108 2.05 -12.02 6.52
CA PHE A 108 1.76 -12.76 7.74
C PHE A 108 2.31 -14.19 7.74
N ARG A 109 3.05 -14.56 6.72
CA ARG A 109 3.70 -15.87 6.62
C ARG A 109 5.18 -15.68 6.41
N ALA A 110 5.97 -16.51 7.02
CA ALA A 110 7.42 -16.42 6.91
C ALA A 110 8.00 -17.79 6.58
N VAL A 111 9.02 -17.78 5.74
CA VAL A 111 9.75 -18.99 5.39
C VAL A 111 10.58 -19.42 6.59
N GLU A 112 10.56 -20.72 6.91
CA GLU A 112 11.32 -21.23 8.04
C GLU A 112 12.79 -21.44 7.63
N GLU A 113 13.62 -21.77 8.63
CA GLU A 113 15.07 -21.85 8.42
C GLU A 113 15.47 -22.88 7.36
N ASN A 114 14.66 -23.91 7.18
CA ASN A 114 14.97 -24.94 6.18
C ASN A 114 14.82 -24.43 4.74
N GLY A 115 14.26 -23.23 4.55
CA GLY A 115 14.08 -22.66 3.23
C GLY A 115 12.99 -23.30 2.40
N GLU A 116 12.16 -24.16 2.97
CA GLU A 116 11.12 -24.87 2.24
C GLU A 116 9.74 -24.68 2.82
N SER A 117 9.59 -24.82 4.13
CA SER A 117 8.28 -24.67 4.76
C SER A 117 8.09 -23.23 5.23
N PHE A 118 6.86 -22.91 5.58
CA PHE A 118 6.57 -21.56 6.08
C PHE A 118 5.58 -21.68 7.24
N LYS A 119 5.49 -20.60 8.01
CA LYS A 119 4.57 -20.55 9.14
C LYS A 119 3.87 -19.22 9.14
N THR A 120 2.67 -19.22 9.75
CA THR A 120 1.92 -18.00 10.00
C THR A 120 2.54 -17.32 11.22
N THR A 121 2.85 -16.02 11.10
CA THR A 121 3.62 -15.31 12.12
C THR A 121 2.76 -14.44 13.02
N GLU A 122 1.47 -14.26 12.70
CA GLU A 122 0.61 -13.39 13.48
C GLU A 122 -0.84 -13.87 13.38
N PRO A 123 -1.69 -13.52 14.35
CA PRO A 123 -3.06 -13.98 14.33
C PRO A 123 -3.90 -13.23 13.29
N GLN A 124 -4.93 -13.90 12.80
CA GLN A 124 -5.94 -13.28 11.97
C GLN A 124 -6.80 -12.41 12.87
N LEU A 125 -6.95 -11.14 12.52
CA LEU A 125 -7.71 -10.19 13.33
C LEU A 125 -9.20 -10.26 13.04
N LYS A 126 -9.58 -10.50 11.80
CA LYS A 126 -10.96 -10.60 11.36
C LYS A 126 -11.05 -11.62 10.24
N THR A 127 -12.22 -12.18 10.05
CA THR A 127 -12.45 -13.06 8.91
C THR A 127 -12.84 -12.21 7.70
N PRO A 128 -12.70 -12.75 6.49
CA PRO A 128 -13.19 -12.02 5.31
C PRO A 128 -14.66 -11.66 5.41
N GLU A 129 -15.48 -12.52 6.04
CA GLU A 129 -16.91 -12.19 6.23
C GLU A 129 -17.07 -10.97 7.13
N GLU A 130 -16.24 -10.86 8.16
CA GLU A 130 -16.31 -9.70 9.06
C GLU A 130 -15.90 -8.41 8.35
N LEU A 131 -14.98 -8.53 7.38
CA LEU A 131 -14.50 -7.36 6.65
C LEU A 131 -15.47 -6.88 5.57
N TYR A 132 -16.05 -7.82 4.84
CA TYR A 132 -16.81 -7.50 3.63
C TYR A 132 -18.28 -7.91 3.71
N GLY A 133 -18.68 -8.53 4.82
CA GLY A 133 -20.03 -9.04 4.97
C GLY A 133 -20.20 -10.36 4.23
N LYS A 134 -21.35 -10.99 4.46
CA LYS A 134 -21.64 -12.26 3.83
C LYS A 134 -22.08 -12.04 2.41
N LYS A 135 -21.54 -12.84 1.50
CA LYS A 135 -22.00 -12.81 0.13
C LYS A 135 -23.35 -13.46 0.04
N LYS A 136 -24.21 -12.89 -0.73
CA LYS A 136 -25.54 -13.45 -0.95
C LYS A 136 -25.58 -14.19 -2.24
#